data_db477a1d69f7e021797e96402293f14f
#
_entry.id   db477a1d69f7e021797e96402293f14f
#
_cell.length_a   1.000
_cell.length_b   1.000
_cell.length_c   1.000
_cell.angle_alpha   90.00
_cell.angle_beta   90.00
_cell.angle_gamma   90.00
#
_symmetry.space_group_name_H-M   'P 1'
#
loop_
_entity.id
_entity.type
_entity.pdbx_description
1 polymer ?
#
loop_
_entity_poly.entity_id
_entity_poly.type
_entity_poly.pdbx_seq_one_letter_code
_entity_poly.pdbx_strand_id
1 'polypeptide(L)'
;GNVDPRMLTNSTKSDFRQMLTYLRDAGAKEIGEYFPNIPFDDPLNLNVFRQIEEFGFPLTFHIAPAIGGCYGVFDELGLPRLERVLREFPRLIFLAHSQPFWAEISRDVTEEGRRGYPTGPVTPGRAVELMRRYPNLHGDLSARSGYNALTRDPEFGYAFLEEFQDRLYFGTDIANVPQDLPQVPYFRKLKVERLISPEAFEKITWRNAARLLGLPQETAR
;
A
#
# COMPACT_ATOMS: atom_id res chain seq x y z
N GLY A 1 -8.01 10.53 -5.25
CA GLY A 1 -9.22 10.24 -6.06
C GLY A 1 -9.43 8.76 -6.22
N ASN A 2 -10.63 8.32 -6.61
CA ASN A 2 -10.91 6.90 -6.84
C ASN A 2 -11.50 6.68 -8.24
N VAL A 3 -11.17 5.53 -8.83
CA VAL A 3 -11.61 5.09 -10.16
C VAL A 3 -11.96 3.61 -10.07
N ASP A 4 -13.16 3.22 -10.50
CA ASP A 4 -13.54 1.81 -10.64
C ASP A 4 -13.41 1.39 -12.11
N PRO A 5 -12.71 0.31 -12.46
CA PRO A 5 -12.47 -0.14 -13.82
C PRO A 5 -13.75 -0.52 -14.58
N ARG A 6 -14.84 -0.77 -13.84
CA ARG A 6 -16.15 -1.11 -14.38
C ARG A 6 -17.00 0.12 -14.72
N MET A 7 -16.53 1.32 -14.38
CA MET A 7 -17.17 2.59 -14.78
C MET A 7 -17.16 2.77 -16.31
N LEU A 8 -17.94 3.73 -16.78
CA LEU A 8 -18.12 4.03 -18.18
C LEU A 8 -18.79 2.86 -18.92
N THR A 9 -18.07 2.22 -19.82
CA THR A 9 -18.61 1.15 -20.69
C THR A 9 -18.36 -0.26 -20.13
N ASN A 10 -17.77 -0.40 -18.95
CA ASN A 10 -17.34 -1.70 -18.40
C ASN A 10 -16.54 -2.52 -19.43
N SER A 11 -15.57 -1.89 -20.07
CA SER A 11 -14.81 -2.44 -21.18
C SER A 11 -13.31 -2.22 -20.99
N THR A 12 -12.52 -3.16 -21.46
CA THR A 12 -11.05 -3.03 -21.53
C THR A 12 -10.58 -1.92 -22.46
N LYS A 13 -11.50 -1.27 -23.16
CA LYS A 13 -11.28 -0.11 -24.04
C LYS A 13 -11.83 1.20 -23.46
N SER A 14 -12.37 1.19 -22.24
CA SER A 14 -12.88 2.41 -21.60
C SER A 14 -11.76 3.43 -21.46
N ASP A 15 -12.04 4.67 -21.86
CA ASP A 15 -11.10 5.79 -21.78
C ASP A 15 -11.35 6.60 -20.50
N PHE A 16 -10.43 6.49 -19.53
CA PHE A 16 -10.50 7.18 -18.25
C PHE A 16 -9.78 8.53 -18.25
N ARG A 17 -9.15 8.95 -19.36
CA ARG A 17 -8.31 10.16 -19.40
C ARG A 17 -9.07 11.43 -19.00
N GLN A 18 -10.34 11.57 -19.42
CA GLN A 18 -11.15 12.72 -19.01
C GLN A 18 -11.34 12.75 -17.48
N MET A 19 -11.64 11.60 -16.86
CA MET A 19 -11.80 11.49 -15.42
C MET A 19 -10.49 11.76 -14.69
N LEU A 20 -9.39 11.18 -15.15
CA LEU A 20 -8.06 11.40 -14.56
C LEU A 20 -7.61 12.86 -14.72
N THR A 21 -7.91 13.51 -15.86
CA THR A 21 -7.69 14.94 -16.07
C THR A 21 -8.48 15.76 -15.05
N TYR A 22 -9.77 15.49 -14.89
CA TYR A 22 -10.60 16.17 -13.90
C TYR A 22 -10.05 16.01 -12.47
N LEU A 23 -9.66 14.80 -12.07
CA LEU A 23 -9.07 14.55 -10.75
C LEU A 23 -7.76 15.34 -10.55
N ARG A 24 -6.87 15.31 -11.55
CA ARG A 24 -5.62 16.08 -11.50
C ARG A 24 -5.88 17.58 -11.37
N ASP A 25 -6.77 18.12 -12.16
CA ASP A 25 -7.09 19.55 -12.20
C ASP A 25 -7.83 20.01 -10.92
N ALA A 26 -8.57 19.07 -10.29
CA ALA A 26 -9.14 19.26 -8.96
C ALA A 26 -8.10 19.13 -7.81
N GLY A 27 -6.83 18.84 -8.13
CA GLY A 27 -5.74 18.80 -7.17
C GLY A 27 -5.47 17.42 -6.56
N ALA A 28 -6.09 16.35 -7.07
CA ALA A 28 -5.76 14.99 -6.65
C ALA A 28 -4.27 14.69 -6.92
N LYS A 29 -3.61 14.00 -5.99
CA LYS A 29 -2.20 13.63 -6.06
C LYS A 29 -1.99 12.12 -6.18
N GLU A 30 -3.06 11.35 -5.99
CA GLU A 30 -3.04 9.91 -5.91
C GLU A 30 -4.39 9.34 -6.32
N ILE A 31 -4.39 8.12 -6.84
CA ILE A 31 -5.58 7.28 -7.02
C ILE A 31 -5.62 6.25 -5.90
N GLY A 32 -6.71 6.20 -5.16
CA GLY A 32 -6.91 5.25 -4.06
C GLY A 32 -8.01 5.71 -3.08
N GLU A 33 -8.45 4.83 -2.22
CA GLU A 33 -8.05 3.43 -2.14
C GLU A 33 -8.68 2.65 -3.32
N TYR A 34 -7.88 1.83 -4.03
CA TYR A 34 -8.34 1.05 -5.18
C TYR A 34 -8.77 -0.35 -4.72
N PHE A 35 -10.07 -0.64 -4.83
CA PHE A 35 -10.65 -1.84 -4.22
C PHE A 35 -11.71 -2.57 -5.06
N PRO A 36 -11.72 -2.54 -6.40
CA PRO A 36 -12.68 -3.33 -7.17
C PRO A 36 -12.44 -4.82 -6.92
N ASN A 37 -13.51 -5.53 -6.53
CA ASN A 37 -13.38 -6.94 -6.16
C ASN A 37 -13.40 -7.85 -7.40
N ILE A 38 -12.37 -7.72 -8.21
CA ILE A 38 -12.03 -8.55 -9.37
C ILE A 38 -10.55 -8.91 -9.28
N PRO A 39 -10.05 -9.89 -10.06
CA PRO A 39 -8.62 -10.24 -10.07
C PRO A 39 -7.71 -9.02 -10.30
N PHE A 40 -6.58 -8.95 -9.58
CA PHE A 40 -5.68 -7.80 -9.68
C PHE A 40 -5.19 -7.59 -11.11
N ASP A 41 -4.91 -8.66 -11.82
CA ASP A 41 -4.50 -8.67 -13.22
C ASP A 41 -5.67 -8.85 -14.22
N ASP A 42 -6.90 -8.55 -13.80
CA ASP A 42 -8.05 -8.52 -14.71
C ASP A 42 -7.81 -7.50 -15.83
N PRO A 43 -8.14 -7.81 -17.09
CA PRO A 43 -7.96 -6.90 -18.22
C PRO A 43 -8.59 -5.51 -18.02
N LEU A 44 -9.67 -5.39 -17.23
CA LEU A 44 -10.26 -4.09 -16.85
C LEU A 44 -9.30 -3.29 -15.97
N ASN A 45 -8.70 -3.94 -14.97
CA ASN A 45 -7.69 -3.32 -14.10
C ASN A 45 -6.46 -2.89 -14.90
N LEU A 46 -5.94 -3.77 -15.77
CA LEU A 46 -4.77 -3.47 -16.58
C LEU A 46 -5.01 -2.26 -17.50
N ASN A 47 -6.22 -2.10 -18.03
CA ASN A 47 -6.58 -0.91 -18.82
C ASN A 47 -6.53 0.38 -17.98
N VAL A 48 -7.04 0.34 -16.76
CA VAL A 48 -7.00 1.49 -15.84
C VAL A 48 -5.57 1.80 -15.41
N PHE A 49 -4.79 0.78 -15.01
CA PHE A 49 -3.39 0.96 -14.56
C PHE A 49 -2.52 1.60 -15.64
N ARG A 50 -2.69 1.22 -16.91
CA ARG A 50 -1.97 1.86 -18.02
C ARG A 50 -2.23 3.35 -18.09
N GLN A 51 -3.50 3.75 -17.95
CA GLN A 51 -3.87 5.16 -18.00
C GLN A 51 -3.43 5.93 -16.76
N ILE A 52 -3.48 5.32 -15.56
CA ILE A 52 -2.95 5.90 -14.32
C ILE A 52 -1.42 6.09 -14.43
N GLU A 53 -0.70 5.10 -14.96
CA GLU A 53 0.74 5.20 -15.22
C GLU A 53 1.08 6.34 -16.19
N GLU A 54 0.30 6.51 -17.28
CA GLU A 54 0.46 7.61 -18.24
C GLU A 54 0.29 8.99 -17.58
N PHE A 55 -0.61 9.09 -16.60
CA PHE A 55 -0.85 10.33 -15.84
C PHE A 55 0.15 10.55 -14.71
N GLY A 56 0.94 9.56 -14.35
CA GLY A 56 1.95 9.64 -13.29
C GLY A 56 1.37 9.69 -11.88
N PHE A 57 0.13 9.23 -11.66
CA PHE A 57 -0.42 9.08 -10.33
C PHE A 57 0.13 7.82 -9.66
N PRO A 58 0.50 7.86 -8.38
CA PRO A 58 0.62 6.66 -7.57
C PRO A 58 -0.76 6.05 -7.29
N LEU A 59 -0.78 4.76 -6.96
CA LEU A 59 -1.99 3.98 -6.72
C LEU A 59 -1.91 3.25 -5.38
N THR A 60 -2.73 3.64 -4.39
CA THR A 60 -2.93 2.83 -3.19
C THR A 60 -4.00 1.77 -3.45
N PHE A 61 -3.69 0.51 -3.14
CA PHE A 61 -4.59 -0.62 -3.39
C PHE A 61 -4.86 -1.45 -2.14
N HIS A 62 -6.06 -2.02 -2.08
CA HIS A 62 -6.48 -2.98 -1.06
C HIS A 62 -6.55 -4.38 -1.65
N ILE A 63 -5.85 -5.35 -1.06
CA ILE A 63 -5.96 -6.77 -1.43
C ILE A 63 -7.18 -7.40 -0.76
N ALA A 64 -7.94 -8.15 -1.55
CA ALA A 64 -9.00 -9.03 -1.07
C ALA A 64 -8.56 -10.50 -1.15
N PRO A 65 -8.82 -11.32 -0.13
CA PRO A 65 -8.46 -12.75 -0.13
C PRO A 65 -9.46 -13.63 -0.90
N ALA A 66 -10.56 -13.04 -1.41
CA ALA A 66 -11.58 -13.75 -2.18
C ALA A 66 -12.35 -12.79 -3.08
N ILE A 67 -13.04 -13.33 -4.09
CA ILE A 67 -14.04 -12.61 -4.88
C ILE A 67 -15.41 -12.79 -4.21
N GLY A 68 -16.11 -11.68 -4.00
CA GLY A 68 -17.39 -11.66 -3.30
C GLY A 68 -17.26 -11.59 -1.77
N GLY A 69 -18.15 -10.87 -1.12
CA GLY A 69 -18.22 -10.75 0.34
C GLY A 69 -17.13 -9.92 1.02
N CYS A 70 -16.18 -9.37 0.26
CA CYS A 70 -15.14 -8.45 0.75
C CYS A 70 -14.79 -7.43 -0.34
N TYR A 71 -14.21 -6.31 0.05
CA TYR A 71 -13.68 -5.32 -0.90
C TYR A 71 -12.17 -5.49 -1.07
N GLY A 72 -11.66 -4.95 -2.17
CA GLY A 72 -10.25 -5.06 -2.53
C GLY A 72 -10.06 -5.84 -3.82
N VAL A 73 -8.93 -5.63 -4.49
CA VAL A 73 -8.53 -6.41 -5.67
C VAL A 73 -8.14 -7.82 -5.23
N PHE A 74 -8.65 -8.82 -5.92
CA PHE A 74 -8.39 -10.21 -5.55
C PHE A 74 -6.97 -10.64 -5.93
N ASP A 75 -6.27 -11.23 -4.97
CA ASP A 75 -5.04 -12.00 -5.20
C ASP A 75 -5.00 -13.25 -4.32
N GLU A 76 -4.42 -14.31 -4.82
CA GLU A 76 -4.17 -15.54 -4.10
C GLU A 76 -3.04 -15.36 -3.06
N LEU A 77 -2.93 -16.31 -2.14
CA LEU A 77 -1.77 -16.42 -1.25
C LEU A 77 -0.49 -16.51 -2.09
N GLY A 78 0.53 -15.73 -1.72
CA GLY A 78 1.76 -15.60 -2.49
C GLY A 78 1.74 -14.47 -3.51
N LEU A 79 0.65 -13.69 -3.61
CA LEU A 79 0.53 -12.46 -4.41
C LEU A 79 0.98 -12.60 -5.88
N PRO A 80 0.59 -13.69 -6.60
CA PRO A 80 1.08 -13.93 -7.96
C PRO A 80 0.56 -12.91 -8.98
N ARG A 81 -0.65 -12.35 -8.77
CA ARG A 81 -1.23 -11.34 -9.65
C ARG A 81 -0.60 -9.99 -9.45
N LEU A 82 -0.36 -9.60 -8.19
CA LEU A 82 0.40 -8.38 -7.87
C LEU A 82 1.78 -8.42 -8.52
N GLU A 83 2.51 -9.53 -8.40
CA GLU A 83 3.82 -9.66 -9.04
C GLU A 83 3.77 -9.46 -10.56
N ARG A 84 2.74 -10.01 -11.22
CA ARG A 84 2.52 -9.84 -12.65
C ARG A 84 2.29 -8.38 -13.02
N VAL A 85 1.43 -7.70 -12.26
CA VAL A 85 1.11 -6.28 -12.44
C VAL A 85 2.32 -5.38 -12.19
N LEU A 86 3.09 -5.61 -11.12
CA LEU A 86 4.32 -4.86 -10.83
C LEU A 86 5.33 -4.92 -11.98
N ARG A 87 5.45 -6.08 -12.61
CA ARG A 87 6.35 -6.29 -13.74
C ARG A 87 5.83 -5.61 -15.02
N GLU A 88 4.51 -5.60 -15.24
CA GLU A 88 3.89 -5.00 -16.42
C GLU A 88 3.91 -3.46 -16.37
N PHE A 89 3.77 -2.88 -15.18
CA PHE A 89 3.71 -1.42 -14.95
C PHE A 89 4.86 -0.92 -14.08
N PRO A 90 6.11 -0.92 -14.58
CA PRO A 90 7.29 -0.60 -13.77
C PRO A 90 7.40 0.89 -13.38
N ARG A 91 6.66 1.78 -14.02
CA ARG A 91 6.65 3.22 -13.70
C ARG A 91 5.48 3.61 -12.79
N LEU A 92 4.47 2.76 -12.64
CA LEU A 92 3.36 2.99 -11.73
C LEU A 92 3.80 2.63 -10.31
N ILE A 93 3.79 3.59 -9.40
CA ILE A 93 4.05 3.34 -7.99
C ILE A 93 2.79 2.76 -7.36
N PHE A 94 2.90 1.56 -6.82
CA PHE A 94 1.86 0.86 -6.09
C PHE A 94 2.12 0.96 -4.59
N LEU A 95 1.17 1.53 -3.84
CA LEU A 95 1.20 1.56 -2.37
C LEU A 95 0.33 0.42 -1.84
N ALA A 96 0.98 -0.55 -1.26
CA ALA A 96 0.30 -1.73 -0.72
C ALA A 96 -0.36 -1.42 0.62
N HIS A 97 -1.63 -1.71 0.69
CA HIS A 97 -2.46 -1.58 1.88
C HIS A 97 -3.25 -2.87 2.10
N SER A 98 -3.77 -3.13 3.28
CA SER A 98 -4.66 -4.23 3.65
C SER A 98 -4.07 -5.33 4.52
N GLN A 99 -4.97 -6.03 5.22
CA GLN A 99 -4.63 -7.20 6.03
C GLN A 99 -3.98 -8.33 5.21
N PRO A 100 -4.55 -8.76 4.05
CA PRO A 100 -3.98 -9.88 3.30
C PRO A 100 -2.57 -9.59 2.80
N PHE A 101 -2.28 -8.34 2.39
CA PHE A 101 -0.93 -7.97 1.98
C PHE A 101 0.04 -8.01 3.17
N TRP A 102 -0.30 -7.32 4.27
CA TRP A 102 0.59 -7.23 5.43
C TRP A 102 0.73 -8.53 6.21
N ALA A 103 -0.25 -9.45 6.12
CA ALA A 103 -0.10 -10.79 6.68
C ALA A 103 1.01 -11.58 5.97
N GLU A 104 1.20 -11.36 4.66
CA GLU A 104 2.25 -12.01 3.87
C GLU A 104 3.66 -11.40 4.06
N ILE A 105 3.84 -10.53 5.05
CA ILE A 105 5.18 -10.14 5.54
C ILE A 105 5.95 -11.35 6.09
N SER A 106 5.24 -12.38 6.60
CA SER A 106 5.80 -13.66 7.00
C SER A 106 5.40 -14.78 6.06
N ARG A 107 6.35 -15.67 5.75
CA ARG A 107 6.12 -16.86 4.90
C ARG A 107 5.20 -17.91 5.52
N ASP A 108 5.04 -17.87 6.84
CA ASP A 108 4.27 -18.85 7.59
C ASP A 108 2.76 -18.57 7.60
N VAL A 109 2.34 -17.52 6.88
CA VAL A 109 0.93 -17.16 6.77
C VAL A 109 0.17 -18.20 5.94
N THR A 110 -1.05 -18.52 6.39
CA THR A 110 -2.00 -19.41 5.68
C THR A 110 -3.12 -18.61 5.03
N GLU A 111 -3.90 -19.22 4.17
CA GLU A 111 -5.11 -18.61 3.58
C GLU A 111 -6.11 -18.10 4.64
N GLU A 112 -6.23 -18.79 5.75
CA GLU A 112 -7.07 -18.35 6.86
C GLU A 112 -6.39 -17.20 7.64
N GLY A 113 -5.10 -17.36 7.93
CA GLY A 113 -4.31 -16.37 8.68
C GLY A 113 -4.23 -15.00 8.01
N ARG A 114 -4.20 -14.95 6.67
CA ARG A 114 -4.15 -13.68 5.93
C ARG A 114 -5.43 -12.84 6.03
N ARG A 115 -6.52 -13.41 6.55
CA ARG A 115 -7.79 -12.69 6.79
C ARG A 115 -7.83 -11.97 8.13
N GLY A 116 -6.78 -12.10 8.94
CA GLY A 116 -6.71 -11.57 10.30
C GLY A 116 -5.42 -10.80 10.58
N TYR A 117 -5.04 -10.82 11.84
CA TYR A 117 -3.82 -10.22 12.35
C TYR A 117 -2.91 -11.32 12.94
N PRO A 118 -2.05 -11.95 12.13
CA PRO A 118 -1.19 -13.02 12.60
C PRO A 118 -0.27 -12.56 13.74
N THR A 119 0.06 -13.47 14.64
CA THR A 119 0.95 -13.22 15.80
C THR A 119 2.23 -14.06 15.69
N GLY A 120 3.21 -13.76 16.54
CA GLY A 120 4.46 -14.49 16.61
C GLY A 120 5.54 -13.99 15.66
N PRO A 121 6.71 -14.65 15.66
CA PRO A 121 7.88 -14.19 14.91
C PRO A 121 7.63 -14.14 13.40
N VAL A 122 8.41 -13.30 12.72
CA VAL A 122 8.32 -13.11 11.27
C VAL A 122 9.53 -13.75 10.60
N THR A 123 9.28 -14.72 9.74
CA THR A 123 10.26 -15.16 8.74
C THR A 123 9.93 -14.45 7.42
N PRO A 124 10.86 -13.66 6.84
CA PRO A 124 10.57 -12.86 5.65
C PRO A 124 9.77 -13.62 4.59
N GLY A 125 8.60 -13.09 4.28
CA GLY A 125 7.62 -13.69 3.40
C GLY A 125 7.50 -12.97 2.05
N ARG A 126 6.39 -13.22 1.38
CA ARG A 126 6.19 -12.80 0.00
C ARG A 126 6.15 -11.29 -0.18
N ALA A 127 5.54 -10.56 0.75
CA ALA A 127 5.52 -9.10 0.70
C ALA A 127 6.95 -8.51 0.72
N VAL A 128 7.83 -9.04 1.59
CA VAL A 128 9.25 -8.63 1.68
C VAL A 128 10.00 -8.97 0.38
N GLU A 129 9.80 -10.17 -0.16
CA GLU A 129 10.44 -10.59 -1.42
C GLU A 129 10.05 -9.68 -2.59
N LEU A 130 8.76 -9.35 -2.71
CA LEU A 130 8.26 -8.46 -3.76
C LEU A 130 8.80 -7.05 -3.59
N MET A 131 8.82 -6.51 -2.37
CA MET A 131 9.38 -5.18 -2.11
C MET A 131 10.89 -5.11 -2.40
N ARG A 132 11.65 -6.19 -2.20
CA ARG A 132 13.07 -6.26 -2.60
C ARG A 132 13.25 -6.29 -4.11
N ARG A 133 12.39 -7.02 -4.80
CA ARG A 133 12.49 -7.24 -6.25
C ARG A 133 11.96 -6.09 -7.09
N TYR A 134 10.88 -5.45 -6.64
CA TYR A 134 10.14 -4.45 -7.41
C TYR A 134 10.24 -3.07 -6.74
N PRO A 135 11.03 -2.14 -7.28
CA PRO A 135 11.20 -0.79 -6.71
C PRO A 135 9.94 0.06 -6.78
N ASN A 136 8.98 -0.28 -7.63
CA ASN A 136 7.68 0.36 -7.75
C ASN A 136 6.63 -0.16 -6.76
N LEU A 137 6.96 -1.14 -5.90
CA LEU A 137 6.12 -1.54 -4.77
C LEU A 137 6.55 -0.80 -3.51
N HIS A 138 5.64 -0.02 -2.98
CA HIS A 138 5.76 0.75 -1.75
C HIS A 138 4.76 0.24 -0.71
N GLY A 139 4.91 0.63 0.55
CA GLY A 139 4.03 0.17 1.64
C GLY A 139 3.36 1.30 2.39
N ASP A 140 2.04 1.29 2.45
CA ASP A 140 1.25 2.10 3.36
C ASP A 140 1.10 1.37 4.70
N LEU A 141 1.67 1.96 5.75
CA LEU A 141 1.70 1.42 7.11
C LEU A 141 0.46 1.79 7.95
N SER A 142 -0.54 2.34 7.33
CA SER A 142 -1.78 2.72 8.00
C SER A 142 -2.60 1.50 8.46
N ALA A 143 -3.70 1.75 9.16
CA ALA A 143 -4.59 0.75 9.72
C ALA A 143 -3.92 -0.20 10.75
N ARG A 144 -4.73 -1.09 11.31
CA ARG A 144 -4.21 -2.16 12.18
C ARG A 144 -3.31 -3.15 11.46
N SER A 145 -3.45 -3.29 10.15
CA SER A 145 -2.68 -4.24 9.35
C SER A 145 -1.21 -3.83 9.27
N GLY A 146 -0.91 -2.58 8.96
CA GLY A 146 0.46 -2.05 8.99
C GLY A 146 1.05 -2.06 10.41
N TYR A 147 0.26 -1.69 11.42
CA TYR A 147 0.68 -1.77 12.82
C TYR A 147 1.03 -3.21 13.23
N ASN A 148 0.18 -4.19 12.92
CA ASN A 148 0.44 -5.61 13.21
C ASN A 148 1.71 -6.10 12.55
N ALA A 149 1.92 -5.77 11.27
CA ALA A 149 3.10 -6.18 10.52
C ALA A 149 4.41 -5.76 11.21
N LEU A 150 4.42 -4.57 11.83
CA LEU A 150 5.61 -4.00 12.49
C LEU A 150 5.78 -4.44 13.96
N THR A 151 4.69 -4.81 14.65
CA THR A 151 4.70 -4.99 16.09
C THR A 151 4.59 -6.43 16.55
N ARG A 152 4.15 -7.35 15.68
CA ARG A 152 4.07 -8.79 16.02
C ARG A 152 5.43 -9.43 16.29
N ASP A 153 6.49 -8.87 15.69
CA ASP A 153 7.90 -9.20 15.87
C ASP A 153 8.68 -7.88 15.83
N PRO A 154 8.94 -7.24 16.97
CA PRO A 154 9.54 -5.91 17.01
C PRO A 154 10.93 -5.81 16.38
N GLU A 155 11.80 -6.80 16.59
CA GLU A 155 13.15 -6.81 16.03
C GLU A 155 13.11 -6.85 14.49
N PHE A 156 12.25 -7.71 13.96
CA PHE A 156 12.00 -7.73 12.52
C PHE A 156 11.40 -6.40 12.04
N GLY A 157 10.44 -5.85 12.77
CA GLY A 157 9.78 -4.57 12.43
C GLY A 157 10.77 -3.41 12.32
N TYR A 158 11.74 -3.30 13.25
CA TYR A 158 12.77 -2.26 13.18
C TYR A 158 13.68 -2.44 11.96
N ALA A 159 14.15 -3.66 11.73
CA ALA A 159 14.99 -3.97 10.57
C ALA A 159 14.26 -3.72 9.25
N PHE A 160 12.95 -4.04 9.17
CA PHE A 160 12.11 -3.79 8.01
C PHE A 160 11.93 -2.30 7.74
N LEU A 161 11.70 -1.48 8.77
CA LEU A 161 11.59 -0.03 8.64
C LEU A 161 12.88 0.60 8.12
N GLU A 162 14.04 0.14 8.60
CA GLU A 162 15.34 0.60 8.11
C GLU A 162 15.60 0.16 6.66
N GLU A 163 15.32 -1.10 6.31
CA GLU A 163 15.57 -1.63 4.96
C GLU A 163 14.73 -0.90 3.91
N PHE A 164 13.45 -0.64 4.21
CA PHE A 164 12.51 -0.07 3.25
C PHE A 164 12.18 1.41 3.49
N GLN A 165 12.99 2.12 4.28
CA GLN A 165 12.74 3.49 4.72
C GLN A 165 12.36 4.48 3.61
N ASP A 166 12.82 4.27 2.38
CA ASP A 166 12.57 5.16 1.24
C ASP A 166 11.22 4.93 0.53
N ARG A 167 10.51 3.85 0.91
CA ARG A 167 9.29 3.39 0.23
C ARG A 167 8.15 3.03 1.18
N LEU A 168 8.28 3.40 2.45
CA LEU A 168 7.25 3.22 3.47
C LEU A 168 6.62 4.55 3.83
N TYR A 169 5.34 4.53 4.14
CA TYR A 169 4.54 5.72 4.44
C TYR A 169 3.73 5.51 5.71
N PHE A 170 3.90 6.42 6.67
CA PHE A 170 3.06 6.47 7.84
C PHE A 170 1.67 7.00 7.47
N GLY A 171 0.63 6.34 7.97
CA GLY A 171 -0.76 6.77 7.88
C GLY A 171 -1.56 6.27 9.07
N THR A 172 -2.79 6.73 9.21
CA THR A 172 -3.68 6.33 10.31
C THR A 172 -4.88 5.50 9.85
N ASP A 173 -5.35 5.70 8.63
CA ASP A 173 -6.58 5.12 8.10
C ASP A 173 -7.79 5.44 9.02
N ILE A 174 -7.86 6.71 9.45
CA ILE A 174 -8.96 7.16 10.30
C ILE A 174 -10.25 7.30 9.49
N ALA A 175 -11.27 6.51 9.84
CA ALA A 175 -12.55 6.49 9.16
C ALA A 175 -13.72 6.96 10.06
N ASN A 176 -13.52 7.00 11.36
CA ASN A 176 -14.55 7.42 12.32
C ASN A 176 -13.94 7.99 13.62
N VAL A 177 -14.78 8.54 14.46
CA VAL A 177 -14.41 9.07 15.79
C VAL A 177 -15.36 8.50 16.83
N PRO A 178 -14.87 7.86 17.91
CA PRO A 178 -13.46 7.61 18.24
C PRO A 178 -12.91 6.37 17.52
N GLN A 179 -11.66 6.46 17.05
CA GLN A 179 -10.94 5.32 16.49
C GLN A 179 -9.62 5.15 17.24
N ASP A 180 -9.29 3.92 17.63
CA ASP A 180 -7.97 3.58 18.16
C ASP A 180 -6.91 3.66 17.04
N LEU A 181 -5.88 4.46 17.26
CA LEU A 181 -4.80 4.71 16.32
C LEU A 181 -3.44 4.30 16.92
N PRO A 182 -3.19 3.00 17.11
CA PRO A 182 -2.01 2.50 17.80
C PRO A 182 -0.69 2.85 17.09
N GLN A 183 -0.74 3.17 15.80
CA GLN A 183 0.41 3.63 15.02
C GLN A 183 1.01 4.92 15.59
N VAL A 184 0.17 5.84 16.06
CA VAL A 184 0.63 7.16 16.53
C VAL A 184 1.55 7.02 17.75
N PRO A 185 1.15 6.38 18.86
CA PRO A 185 2.05 6.16 20.00
C PRO A 185 3.23 5.24 19.64
N TYR A 186 3.05 4.27 18.75
CA TYR A 186 4.12 3.39 18.30
C TYR A 186 5.25 4.18 17.60
N PHE A 187 4.93 5.00 16.60
CA PHE A 187 5.94 5.81 15.92
C PHE A 187 6.58 6.85 16.85
N ARG A 188 5.84 7.41 17.80
CA ARG A 188 6.44 8.26 18.87
C ARG A 188 7.46 7.48 19.70
N LYS A 189 7.14 6.24 20.08
CA LYS A 189 8.07 5.35 20.80
C LYS A 189 9.33 5.09 19.97
N LEU A 190 9.20 4.73 18.68
CA LEU A 190 10.34 4.51 17.78
C LEU A 190 11.33 5.68 17.82
N LYS A 191 10.81 6.91 17.80
CA LYS A 191 11.61 8.14 17.86
C LYS A 191 12.27 8.34 19.22
N VAL A 192 11.50 8.26 20.30
CA VAL A 192 11.96 8.57 21.66
C VAL A 192 13.02 7.56 22.13
N GLU A 193 12.79 6.28 21.87
CA GLU A 193 13.67 5.18 22.26
C GLU A 193 14.78 4.91 21.24
N ARG A 194 14.80 5.63 20.11
CA ARG A 194 15.77 5.48 19.01
C ARG A 194 15.85 4.05 18.49
N LEU A 195 14.69 3.42 18.31
CA LEU A 195 14.58 2.05 17.81
C LEU A 195 14.79 1.95 16.29
N ILE A 196 14.70 3.06 15.61
CA ILE A 196 15.12 3.25 14.21
C ILE A 196 15.93 4.54 14.09
N SER A 197 16.65 4.69 12.98
CA SER A 197 17.44 5.89 12.72
C SER A 197 16.55 7.13 12.59
N PRO A 198 17.03 8.33 12.97
CA PRO A 198 16.29 9.58 12.74
C PRO A 198 15.94 9.78 11.26
N GLU A 199 16.82 9.36 10.36
CA GLU A 199 16.60 9.45 8.91
C GLU A 199 15.43 8.58 8.46
N ALA A 200 15.38 7.31 8.86
CA ALA A 200 14.28 6.40 8.56
C ALA A 200 12.96 6.94 9.13
N PHE A 201 12.97 7.43 10.38
CA PHE A 201 11.79 8.03 10.99
C PHE A 201 11.24 9.19 10.17
N GLU A 202 12.09 10.15 9.78
CA GLU A 202 11.65 11.32 9.01
C GLU A 202 11.18 10.96 7.60
N LYS A 203 11.87 10.05 6.93
CA LYS A 203 11.45 9.55 5.61
C LYS A 203 10.05 8.94 5.67
N ILE A 204 9.84 8.01 6.59
CA ILE A 204 8.57 7.27 6.69
C ILE A 204 7.42 8.16 7.14
N THR A 205 7.67 9.06 8.11
CA THR A 205 6.57 9.85 8.70
C THR A 205 6.14 11.05 7.86
N TRP A 206 6.98 11.56 6.96
CA TRP A 206 6.59 12.72 6.15
C TRP A 206 7.36 12.92 4.83
N ARG A 207 8.70 12.71 4.79
CA ARG A 207 9.50 13.07 3.60
C ARG A 207 9.11 12.28 2.35
N ASN A 208 8.83 10.99 2.51
CA ASN A 208 8.42 10.14 1.39
C ASN A 208 7.08 10.59 0.81
N ALA A 209 6.11 10.87 1.67
CA ALA A 209 4.80 11.36 1.24
C ALA A 209 4.92 12.73 0.56
N ALA A 210 5.68 13.66 1.14
CA ALA A 210 5.91 14.98 0.54
C ALA A 210 6.54 14.84 -0.85
N ARG A 211 7.54 13.98 -1.02
CA ARG A 211 8.18 13.72 -2.31
C ARG A 211 7.22 13.08 -3.31
N LEU A 212 6.49 12.02 -2.90
CA LEU A 212 5.57 11.28 -3.76
C LEU A 212 4.44 12.16 -4.28
N LEU A 213 3.89 12.99 -3.40
CA LEU A 213 2.71 13.82 -3.69
C LEU A 213 3.09 15.21 -4.23
N GLY A 214 4.38 15.51 -4.42
CA GLY A 214 4.86 16.80 -4.90
C GLY A 214 4.52 17.94 -3.96
N LEU A 215 4.57 17.71 -2.64
CA LEU A 215 4.33 18.72 -1.62
C LEU A 215 5.63 19.47 -1.26
N PRO A 216 5.55 20.71 -0.78
CA PRO A 216 6.73 21.43 -0.30
C PRO A 216 7.47 20.63 0.79
N GLN A 217 8.78 20.50 0.64
CA GLN A 217 9.64 19.88 1.65
C GLN A 217 10.15 20.95 2.63
N GLU A 218 9.26 21.67 3.27
CA GLU A 218 9.67 22.57 4.34
C GLU A 218 10.07 21.73 5.55
N THR A 219 11.30 21.99 6.01
CA THR A 219 11.79 21.41 7.27
C THR A 219 10.85 21.79 8.39
N ALA A 220 10.22 20.78 9.02
CA ALA A 220 9.50 21.03 10.27
C ALA A 220 10.48 21.68 11.26
N ARG A 221 10.20 22.94 11.58
CA ARG A 221 10.91 23.71 12.60
C ARG A 221 10.52 23.22 13.99
#